data_f6758f5c08386daeed6b48f1f3faa4a5
#
_entry.id   f6758f5c08386daeed6b48f1f3faa4a5
#
_cell.length_a   1.000
_cell.length_b   1.000
_cell.length_c   1.000
_cell.angle_alpha   90.00
_cell.angle_beta   90.00
_cell.angle_gamma   90.00
#
_symmetry.space_group_name_H-M   'P 1'
#
loop_
_entity.id
_entity.type
_entity.pdbx_description
1 polymer ?
#
loop_
_entity_poly.entity_id
_entity_poly.type
_entity_poly.pdbx_seq_one_letter_code
_entity_poly.pdbx_strand_id
1 'polypeptide(L)'
;ANLPAAIELANNQFSQAGTQQGDIIVLADDLDTSELSRALDLVQGTKFRISVLAVGTPNGAPIALPDGSLLKTAQGTTVVAKTNLKNLQTLANKTGGLFVPIQHTNRDVENIAAFTNNIGSQLSATQREEVKTDSRLNSGFWLLPLLLLPAALLFRRGLIWMVVATVVPVTWTPHAEANPFLNADQQGA
;
A
#
# COMPACT_ATOMS: atom_id res chain seq x y z
N ALA A 1 -15.19 13.67 3.93
CA ALA A 1 -13.93 13.21 3.34
C ALA A 1 -13.97 13.51 1.83
N ASN A 2 -12.83 13.76 1.20
CA ASN A 2 -12.77 14.03 -0.25
C ASN A 2 -12.21 12.77 -0.95
N LEU A 3 -13.09 11.82 -1.20
CA LEU A 3 -12.70 10.54 -1.83
C LEU A 3 -12.13 10.74 -3.27
N PRO A 4 -12.68 11.62 -4.12
CA PRO A 4 -12.10 11.85 -5.44
C PRO A 4 -10.63 12.29 -5.39
N ALA A 5 -10.27 13.19 -4.48
CA ALA A 5 -8.87 13.61 -4.33
C ALA A 5 -7.94 12.47 -3.87
N ALA A 6 -8.42 11.57 -3.02
CA ALA A 6 -7.65 10.39 -2.62
C ALA A 6 -7.44 9.42 -3.79
N ILE A 7 -8.45 9.22 -4.64
CA ILE A 7 -8.35 8.39 -5.84
C ILE A 7 -7.37 9.02 -6.86
N GLU A 8 -7.44 10.33 -7.05
CA GLU A 8 -6.51 11.05 -7.92
C GLU A 8 -5.05 10.88 -7.45
N LEU A 9 -4.82 10.99 -6.14
CA LEU A 9 -3.50 10.76 -5.56
C LEU A 9 -3.02 9.34 -5.80
N ALA A 10 -3.88 8.33 -5.62
CA ALA A 10 -3.56 6.94 -5.89
C ALA A 10 -3.22 6.70 -7.37
N ASN A 11 -3.98 7.28 -8.29
CA ASN A 11 -3.72 7.22 -9.73
C ASN A 11 -2.36 7.82 -10.08
N ASN A 12 -2.02 8.97 -9.48
CA ASN A 12 -0.72 9.61 -9.70
C ASN A 12 0.43 8.74 -9.18
N GLN A 13 0.27 8.10 -8.02
CA GLN A 13 1.28 7.18 -7.48
C GLN A 13 1.48 5.95 -8.36
N PHE A 14 0.40 5.34 -8.85
CA PHE A 14 0.49 4.21 -9.78
C PHE A 14 1.18 4.61 -11.08
N SER A 15 0.86 5.79 -11.62
CA SER A 15 1.51 6.33 -12.83
C SER A 15 3.01 6.55 -12.62
N GLN A 16 3.40 7.11 -11.49
CA GLN A 16 4.81 7.29 -11.12
C GLN A 16 5.55 5.96 -10.95
N ALA A 17 4.86 4.94 -10.43
CA ALA A 17 5.40 3.59 -10.30
C ALA A 17 5.43 2.82 -11.64
N GLY A 18 4.96 3.40 -12.74
CA GLY A 18 4.86 2.72 -14.03
C GLY A 18 3.80 1.61 -14.08
N THR A 19 2.89 1.59 -13.10
CA THR A 19 1.86 0.55 -12.98
C THR A 19 0.62 0.97 -13.74
N GLN A 20 0.20 0.17 -14.72
CA GLN A 20 -0.97 0.47 -15.57
C GLN A 20 -2.28 -0.11 -15.03
N GLN A 21 -2.25 -0.98 -14.06
CA GLN A 21 -3.40 -1.64 -13.45
C GLN A 21 -3.13 -1.92 -11.97
N GLY A 22 -4.16 -1.85 -11.14
CA GLY A 22 -4.00 -2.05 -9.69
C GLY A 22 -5.34 -2.04 -8.96
N ASP A 23 -5.27 -2.41 -7.69
CA ASP A 23 -6.41 -2.39 -6.78
C ASP A 23 -6.25 -1.26 -5.77
N ILE A 24 -7.27 -0.42 -5.68
CA ILE A 24 -7.41 0.62 -4.67
C ILE A 24 -8.41 0.11 -3.64
N ILE A 25 -8.00 -0.02 -2.39
CA ILE A 25 -8.90 -0.37 -1.29
C ILE A 25 -9.26 0.91 -0.56
N VAL A 26 -10.55 1.21 -0.54
CA VAL A 26 -11.11 2.40 0.08
C VAL A 26 -11.86 2.00 1.35
N LEU A 27 -11.54 2.66 2.47
CA LEU A 27 -12.33 2.61 3.70
C LEU A 27 -13.12 3.92 3.79
N ALA A 28 -14.44 3.83 3.71
CA ALA A 28 -15.30 5.02 3.76
C ALA A 28 -16.61 4.71 4.47
N ASP A 29 -17.16 5.74 5.11
CA ASP A 29 -18.45 5.70 5.80
C ASP A 29 -19.57 6.29 4.96
N ASP A 30 -19.26 7.18 4.03
CA ASP A 30 -20.22 7.83 3.15
C ASP A 30 -19.58 8.26 1.82
N LEU A 31 -20.42 8.41 0.79
CA LEU A 31 -20.04 8.94 -0.50
C LEU A 31 -21.23 9.69 -1.10
N ASP A 32 -21.04 10.98 -1.34
CA ASP A 32 -22.03 11.81 -2.00
C ASP A 32 -22.14 11.45 -3.50
N THR A 33 -23.30 11.74 -4.09
CA THR A 33 -23.56 11.50 -5.51
C THR A 33 -22.63 12.31 -6.41
N SER A 34 -22.29 13.54 -6.03
CA SER A 34 -21.34 14.37 -6.78
C SER A 34 -19.91 13.83 -6.69
N GLU A 35 -19.52 13.31 -5.54
CA GLU A 35 -18.23 12.66 -5.32
C GLU A 35 -18.15 11.33 -6.09
N LEU A 36 -19.24 10.54 -6.10
CA LEU A 36 -19.33 9.31 -6.88
C LEU A 36 -19.08 9.58 -8.37
N SER A 37 -19.73 10.59 -8.93
CA SER A 37 -19.55 10.93 -10.35
C SER A 37 -18.09 11.27 -10.65
N ARG A 38 -17.48 12.15 -9.85
CA ARG A 38 -16.06 12.51 -10.01
C ARG A 38 -15.11 11.32 -9.82
N ALA A 39 -15.39 10.46 -8.84
CA ALA A 39 -14.58 9.27 -8.61
C ALA A 39 -14.62 8.31 -9.80
N LEU A 40 -15.79 8.13 -10.40
CA LEU A 40 -15.96 7.32 -11.60
C LEU A 40 -15.25 7.92 -12.81
N ASP A 41 -15.33 9.25 -12.99
CA ASP A 41 -14.63 9.94 -14.09
C ASP A 41 -13.10 9.78 -13.98
N LEU A 42 -12.54 9.84 -12.76
CA LEU A 42 -11.11 9.69 -12.51
C LEU A 42 -10.56 8.28 -12.83
N VAL A 43 -11.40 7.26 -12.74
CA VAL A 43 -11.01 5.87 -13.08
C VAL A 43 -11.46 5.46 -14.48
N GLN A 44 -12.24 6.29 -15.16
CA GLN A 44 -12.67 6.01 -16.52
C GLN A 44 -11.48 5.94 -17.47
N GLY A 45 -11.38 4.83 -18.22
CA GLY A 45 -10.25 4.59 -19.12
C GLY A 45 -8.99 4.04 -18.44
N THR A 46 -8.97 3.91 -17.12
CA THR A 46 -7.91 3.22 -16.38
C THR A 46 -8.26 1.74 -16.17
N LYS A 47 -7.26 0.94 -15.85
CA LYS A 47 -7.45 -0.47 -15.44
C LYS A 47 -7.40 -0.62 -13.91
N PHE A 48 -7.67 0.46 -13.17
CA PHE A 48 -7.71 0.42 -11.71
C PHE A 48 -9.09 0.00 -11.24
N ARG A 49 -9.11 -0.84 -10.22
CA ARG A 49 -10.33 -1.29 -9.55
C ARG A 49 -10.39 -0.72 -8.16
N ILE A 50 -11.59 -0.34 -7.72
CA ILE A 50 -11.79 0.21 -6.39
C ILE A 50 -12.64 -0.78 -5.59
N SER A 51 -12.02 -1.41 -4.61
CA SER A 51 -12.71 -2.21 -3.60
C SER A 51 -13.04 -1.34 -2.39
N VAL A 52 -14.23 -1.48 -1.87
CA VAL A 52 -14.73 -0.62 -0.78
C VAL A 52 -15.04 -1.45 0.46
N LEU A 53 -14.38 -1.14 1.56
CA LEU A 53 -14.77 -1.55 2.91
C LEU A 53 -15.63 -0.43 3.50
N ALA A 54 -16.95 -0.64 3.53
CA ALA A 54 -17.90 0.36 4.00
C ALA A 54 -18.01 0.31 5.53
N VAL A 55 -17.65 1.42 6.16
CA VAL A 55 -17.71 1.59 7.62
C VAL A 55 -18.99 2.30 7.97
N GLY A 56 -19.86 1.64 8.72
CA GLY A 56 -21.13 2.22 9.17
C GLY A 56 -22.30 1.24 9.11
N THR A 57 -23.40 1.65 9.68
CA THR A 57 -24.62 0.83 9.72
C THR A 57 -25.71 1.38 8.79
N PRO A 58 -26.34 0.53 7.97
CA PRO A 58 -27.43 0.96 7.09
C PRO A 58 -28.61 1.59 7.85
N ASN A 59 -28.85 1.10 9.06
CA ASN A 59 -29.91 1.59 9.92
C ASN A 59 -29.58 2.92 10.59
N GLY A 60 -28.30 3.32 10.54
CA GLY A 60 -27.78 4.49 11.21
C GLY A 60 -27.65 4.31 12.73
N ALA A 61 -27.00 5.25 13.35
CA ALA A 61 -26.88 5.34 14.80
C ALA A 61 -27.21 6.76 15.29
N PRO A 62 -27.83 6.89 16.47
CA PRO A 62 -28.04 8.19 17.07
C PRO A 62 -26.68 8.81 17.42
N ILE A 63 -26.53 10.11 17.19
CA ILE A 63 -25.31 10.84 17.52
C ILE A 63 -25.33 11.17 19.01
N ALA A 64 -24.37 10.62 19.75
CA ALA A 64 -24.15 10.96 21.15
C ALA A 64 -23.31 12.24 21.29
N LEU A 65 -23.73 13.14 22.16
CA LEU A 65 -22.99 14.32 22.54
C LEU A 65 -21.98 13.99 23.68
N PRO A 66 -20.97 14.84 23.94
CA PRO A 66 -20.00 14.60 25.01
C PRO A 66 -20.58 14.49 26.41
N ASP A 67 -21.75 15.07 26.63
CA ASP A 67 -22.53 15.01 27.89
C ASP A 67 -23.35 13.72 28.05
N GLY A 68 -23.29 12.80 27.08
CA GLY A 68 -24.07 11.56 27.04
C GLY A 68 -25.50 11.70 26.51
N SER A 69 -25.94 12.92 26.20
CA SER A 69 -27.26 13.15 25.57
C SER A 69 -27.20 12.82 24.07
N LEU A 70 -28.38 12.61 23.45
CA LEU A 70 -28.46 12.39 22.00
C LEU A 70 -28.73 13.72 21.29
N LEU A 71 -28.05 13.92 20.14
CA LEU A 71 -28.32 15.08 19.30
C LEU A 71 -29.78 15.07 18.81
N LYS A 72 -30.50 16.18 19.05
CA LYS A 72 -31.89 16.36 18.63
C LYS A 72 -31.99 17.52 17.66
N THR A 73 -32.94 17.42 16.74
CA THR A 73 -33.38 18.56 15.91
C THR A 73 -34.05 19.64 16.74
N ALA A 74 -34.28 20.82 16.16
CA ALA A 74 -35.04 21.90 16.80
C ALA A 74 -36.48 21.45 17.20
N GLN A 75 -37.00 20.42 16.55
CA GLN A 75 -38.32 19.82 16.82
C GLN A 75 -38.26 18.68 17.86
N GLY A 76 -37.11 18.43 18.50
CA GLY A 76 -36.92 17.41 19.53
C GLY A 76 -36.74 15.98 19.04
N THR A 77 -36.66 15.75 17.73
CA THR A 77 -36.45 14.43 17.15
C THR A 77 -34.96 14.08 17.20
N THR A 78 -34.62 12.84 17.61
CA THR A 78 -33.25 12.36 17.63
C THR A 78 -32.69 12.30 16.22
N VAL A 79 -31.48 12.89 16.02
CA VAL A 79 -30.74 12.82 14.75
C VAL A 79 -30.08 11.47 14.65
N VAL A 80 -30.36 10.74 13.56
CA VAL A 80 -29.74 9.45 13.24
C VAL A 80 -28.84 9.64 12.04
N ALA A 81 -27.54 9.42 12.22
CA ALA A 81 -26.56 9.41 11.11
C ALA A 81 -26.71 8.11 10.31
N LYS A 82 -27.09 8.22 9.07
CA LYS A 82 -27.23 7.07 8.16
C LYS A 82 -26.14 7.12 7.11
N THR A 83 -25.53 5.97 6.84
CA THR A 83 -24.52 5.81 5.78
C THR A 83 -25.19 5.54 4.44
N ASN A 84 -24.76 6.22 3.39
CA ASN A 84 -25.24 5.97 2.03
C ASN A 84 -24.42 4.85 1.36
N LEU A 85 -24.66 3.63 1.76
CA LEU A 85 -23.96 2.45 1.24
C LEU A 85 -24.19 2.23 -0.27
N LYS A 86 -25.26 2.75 -0.85
CA LYS A 86 -25.60 2.55 -2.28
C LYS A 86 -24.55 3.18 -3.20
N ASN A 87 -24.11 4.39 -2.89
CA ASN A 87 -23.10 5.06 -3.70
C ASN A 87 -21.74 4.34 -3.61
N LEU A 88 -21.35 3.91 -2.41
CA LEU A 88 -20.13 3.11 -2.20
C LEU A 88 -20.18 1.77 -2.95
N GLN A 89 -21.32 1.09 -2.89
CA GLN A 89 -21.54 -0.15 -3.65
C GLN A 89 -21.51 0.08 -5.16
N THR A 90 -22.08 1.18 -5.63
CA THR A 90 -22.08 1.55 -7.04
C THR A 90 -20.66 1.84 -7.53
N LEU A 91 -19.83 2.53 -6.72
CA LEU A 91 -18.43 2.78 -7.03
C LEU A 91 -17.66 1.46 -7.21
N ALA A 92 -17.74 0.57 -6.24
CA ALA A 92 -17.06 -0.72 -6.31
C ALA A 92 -17.50 -1.54 -7.54
N ASN A 93 -18.82 -1.67 -7.74
CA ASN A 93 -19.35 -2.47 -8.86
C ASN A 93 -18.97 -1.91 -10.23
N LYS A 94 -19.01 -0.59 -10.42
CA LYS A 94 -18.67 0.04 -11.70
C LYS A 94 -17.19 -0.02 -12.04
N THR A 95 -16.33 -0.11 -11.02
CA THR A 95 -14.87 -0.24 -11.19
C THR A 95 -14.38 -1.68 -11.20
N GLY A 96 -15.29 -2.66 -11.05
CA GLY A 96 -14.92 -4.09 -11.00
C GLY A 96 -14.26 -4.52 -9.70
N GLY A 97 -14.37 -3.72 -8.64
CA GLY A 97 -13.90 -4.04 -7.29
C GLY A 97 -14.96 -4.75 -6.45
N LEU A 98 -14.62 -5.04 -5.21
CA LEU A 98 -15.48 -5.71 -4.24
C LEU A 98 -16.06 -4.68 -3.25
N PHE A 99 -17.36 -4.78 -2.98
CA PHE A 99 -18.01 -4.02 -1.90
C PHE A 99 -18.23 -4.93 -0.70
N VAL A 100 -17.70 -4.55 0.45
CA VAL A 100 -17.86 -5.29 1.71
C VAL A 100 -18.24 -4.32 2.82
N PRO A 101 -19.42 -4.49 3.45
CA PRO A 101 -19.72 -3.76 4.67
C PRO A 101 -18.91 -4.31 5.84
N ILE A 102 -18.47 -3.43 6.74
CA ILE A 102 -17.72 -3.84 7.93
C ILE A 102 -18.55 -4.80 8.79
N GLN A 103 -17.91 -5.82 9.30
CA GLN A 103 -18.52 -6.82 10.19
C GLN A 103 -17.74 -6.89 11.50
N HIS A 104 -18.35 -7.42 12.55
CA HIS A 104 -17.68 -7.67 13.82
C HIS A 104 -16.70 -8.87 13.77
N THR A 105 -16.65 -9.56 12.66
CA THR A 105 -15.77 -10.70 12.39
C THR A 105 -14.76 -10.28 11.33
N ASN A 106 -13.56 -10.89 11.33
CA ASN A 106 -12.50 -10.58 10.34
C ASN A 106 -12.83 -11.05 8.91
N ARG A 107 -14.02 -11.59 8.67
CA ARG A 107 -14.43 -12.10 7.35
C ARG A 107 -14.47 -11.05 6.25
N ASP A 108 -14.77 -9.82 6.61
CA ASP A 108 -14.75 -8.67 5.70
C ASP A 108 -13.33 -8.41 5.15
N VAL A 109 -12.33 -8.40 6.02
CA VAL A 109 -10.92 -8.24 5.65
C VAL A 109 -10.42 -9.46 4.87
N GLU A 110 -10.78 -10.68 5.31
CA GLU A 110 -10.44 -11.92 4.62
C GLU A 110 -11.01 -11.97 3.19
N ASN A 111 -12.26 -11.52 3.01
CA ASN A 111 -12.91 -11.46 1.70
C ASN A 111 -12.19 -10.49 0.76
N ILE A 112 -11.84 -9.29 1.22
CA ILE A 112 -11.09 -8.32 0.42
C ILE A 112 -9.69 -8.86 0.09
N ALA A 113 -8.99 -9.42 1.07
CA ALA A 113 -7.67 -9.98 0.87
C ALA A 113 -7.69 -11.17 -0.13
N ALA A 114 -8.67 -12.07 0.00
CA ALA A 114 -8.84 -13.18 -0.93
C ALA A 114 -9.17 -12.70 -2.35
N PHE A 115 -10.02 -11.68 -2.48
CA PHE A 115 -10.36 -11.10 -3.78
C PHE A 115 -9.13 -10.46 -4.44
N THR A 116 -8.38 -9.65 -3.70
CA THR A 116 -7.17 -9.00 -4.20
C THR A 116 -6.08 -10.01 -4.56
N ASN A 117 -5.86 -11.04 -3.73
CA ASN A 117 -4.87 -12.08 -3.98
C ASN A 117 -5.23 -12.96 -5.20
N ASN A 118 -6.49 -13.32 -5.38
CA ASN A 118 -6.93 -14.10 -6.54
C ASN A 118 -6.66 -13.36 -7.85
N ILE A 119 -6.87 -12.07 -7.87
CA ILE A 119 -6.66 -11.25 -9.05
C ILE A 119 -5.17 -10.94 -9.23
N GLY A 120 -4.45 -10.69 -8.14
CA GLY A 120 -3.00 -10.53 -8.17
C GLY A 120 -2.30 -11.75 -8.78
N SER A 121 -2.77 -12.96 -8.51
CA SER A 121 -2.25 -14.18 -9.10
C SER A 121 -2.56 -14.31 -10.60
N GLN A 122 -3.75 -13.89 -11.05
CA GLN A 122 -4.13 -13.88 -12.46
C GLN A 122 -3.36 -12.81 -13.25
N LEU A 123 -3.20 -11.61 -12.68
CA LEU A 123 -2.41 -10.54 -13.29
C LEU A 123 -0.93 -10.89 -13.37
N SER A 124 -0.38 -11.52 -12.33
CA SER A 124 1.01 -12.00 -12.33
C SER A 124 1.25 -13.10 -13.35
N ALA A 125 0.25 -13.92 -13.67
CA ALA A 125 0.37 -14.92 -14.72
C ALA A 125 0.43 -14.29 -16.13
N THR A 126 -0.33 -13.22 -16.35
CA THR A 126 -0.37 -12.50 -17.65
C THR A 126 0.81 -11.53 -17.79
N GLN A 127 1.27 -10.92 -16.68
CA GLN A 127 2.41 -10.00 -16.68
C GLN A 127 3.78 -10.69 -16.64
N ARG A 128 3.86 -11.97 -16.34
CA ARG A 128 5.14 -12.71 -16.38
C ARG A 128 5.81 -12.71 -17.75
N GLU A 129 5.07 -12.40 -18.81
CA GLU A 129 5.65 -12.25 -20.16
C GLU A 129 6.23 -10.84 -20.43
N GLU A 130 5.78 -9.78 -19.73
CA GLU A 130 6.23 -8.41 -20.04
C GLU A 130 7.05 -7.72 -18.95
N VAL A 131 6.89 -8.06 -17.71
CA VAL A 131 7.76 -7.55 -16.64
C VAL A 131 8.84 -8.58 -16.37
N LYS A 132 9.92 -8.54 -17.13
CA LYS A 132 11.24 -8.89 -16.60
C LYS A 132 11.49 -7.94 -15.43
N THR A 133 10.88 -8.24 -14.31
CA THR A 133 11.36 -7.73 -13.03
C THR A 133 12.80 -8.21 -12.97
N ASP A 134 13.71 -7.28 -13.13
CA ASP A 134 15.14 -7.51 -12.91
C ASP A 134 15.27 -7.77 -11.40
N SER A 135 14.74 -8.92 -11.00
CA SER A 135 14.99 -9.54 -9.71
C SER A 135 16.47 -9.81 -9.75
N ARG A 136 17.25 -8.83 -9.30
CA ARG A 136 18.67 -9.00 -9.03
C ARG A 136 18.77 -10.08 -7.98
N LEU A 137 18.70 -11.34 -8.46
CA LEU A 137 19.13 -12.47 -7.68
C LEU A 137 20.53 -12.11 -7.22
N ASN A 138 20.67 -11.89 -5.93
CA ASN A 138 21.98 -11.62 -5.34
C ASN A 138 22.83 -12.88 -5.49
N SER A 139 23.39 -13.06 -6.69
CA SER A 139 24.28 -14.18 -7.04
C SER A 139 25.65 -14.03 -6.41
N GLY A 140 25.84 -13.02 -5.55
CA GLY A 140 27.11 -12.76 -4.87
C GLY A 140 27.59 -13.93 -4.00
N PHE A 141 26.67 -14.79 -3.56
CA PHE A 141 27.07 -15.98 -2.79
C PHE A 141 27.87 -16.98 -3.63
N TRP A 142 27.78 -16.98 -4.97
CA TRP A 142 28.58 -17.80 -5.86
C TRP A 142 30.04 -17.36 -5.89
N LEU A 143 30.36 -16.14 -5.48
CA LEU A 143 31.72 -15.66 -5.30
C LEU A 143 32.41 -16.25 -4.05
N LEU A 144 31.60 -16.74 -3.06
CA LEU A 144 32.14 -17.34 -1.84
C LEU A 144 33.03 -18.57 -2.10
N PRO A 145 32.63 -19.60 -2.88
CA PRO A 145 33.51 -20.72 -3.17
C PRO A 145 34.71 -20.33 -4.02
N LEU A 146 34.57 -19.33 -4.91
CA LEU A 146 35.69 -18.80 -5.67
C LEU A 146 36.71 -18.10 -4.78
N LEU A 147 36.29 -17.45 -3.72
CA LEU A 147 37.14 -16.80 -2.72
C LEU A 147 37.76 -17.81 -1.73
N LEU A 148 37.04 -18.90 -1.44
CA LEU A 148 37.48 -19.96 -0.53
C LEU A 148 38.69 -20.74 -1.09
N LEU A 149 38.77 -20.91 -2.40
CA LEU A 149 39.91 -21.59 -3.05
C LEU A 149 41.26 -20.87 -2.83
N PRO A 150 41.39 -19.55 -3.14
CA PRO A 150 42.63 -18.84 -2.81
C PRO A 150 42.84 -18.71 -1.29
N ALA A 151 41.79 -18.54 -0.50
CA ALA A 151 41.92 -18.51 0.94
C ALA A 151 42.49 -19.82 1.52
N ALA A 152 42.06 -20.96 1.01
CA ALA A 152 42.62 -22.26 1.40
C ALA A 152 44.12 -22.41 1.04
N LEU A 153 44.57 -21.81 -0.09
CA LEU A 153 45.97 -21.76 -0.49
C LEU A 153 46.79 -20.81 0.41
N LEU A 154 46.15 -19.80 0.99
CA LEU A 154 46.78 -18.83 1.89
C LEU A 154 47.02 -19.37 3.31
N PHE A 155 46.42 -20.51 3.67
CA PHE A 155 46.63 -21.16 4.99
C PHE A 155 48.02 -21.72 5.21
N ARG A 156 48.94 -21.58 4.21
CA ARG A 156 50.33 -21.92 4.35
C ARG A 156 51.04 -20.83 5.15
N ARG A 157 51.47 -21.16 6.35
CA ARG A 157 52.24 -20.39 7.36
C ARG A 157 52.69 -18.98 6.92
N GLY A 158 52.14 -17.97 7.55
CA GLY A 158 52.57 -16.57 7.45
C GLY A 158 51.59 -15.60 6.76
N LEU A 159 50.61 -16.06 6.00
CA LEU A 159 49.68 -15.23 5.25
C LEU A 159 48.43 -14.82 6.05
N ILE A 160 48.19 -15.43 7.21
CA ILE A 160 47.05 -15.09 8.09
C ILE A 160 47.09 -13.60 8.49
N TRP A 161 48.29 -13.07 8.74
CA TRP A 161 48.46 -11.66 9.08
C TRP A 161 48.14 -10.69 7.93
N MET A 162 48.36 -11.11 6.69
CA MET A 162 48.03 -10.31 5.51
C MET A 162 46.52 -10.21 5.29
N VAL A 163 45.81 -11.33 5.51
CA VAL A 163 44.31 -11.34 5.42
C VAL A 163 43.68 -10.50 6.53
N VAL A 164 44.19 -10.56 7.76
CA VAL A 164 43.71 -9.72 8.85
C VAL A 164 43.95 -8.24 8.55
N ALA A 165 45.07 -7.86 7.96
CA ALA A 165 45.37 -6.47 7.60
C ALA A 165 44.50 -5.93 6.46
N THR A 166 43.92 -6.78 5.58
CA THR A 166 43.02 -6.35 4.50
C THR A 166 41.56 -6.36 4.91
N VAL A 167 41.14 -7.24 5.83
CA VAL A 167 39.73 -7.36 6.27
C VAL A 167 39.37 -6.34 7.31
N VAL A 168 40.30 -6.03 8.24
CA VAL A 168 40.04 -5.07 9.35
C VAL A 168 39.65 -3.66 8.84
N PRO A 169 40.31 -3.05 7.83
CA PRO A 169 39.87 -1.73 7.36
C PRO A 169 38.54 -1.74 6.61
N VAL A 170 38.14 -2.85 5.99
CA VAL A 170 36.85 -2.96 5.28
C VAL A 170 35.66 -3.01 6.27
N THR A 171 35.86 -3.58 7.45
CA THR A 171 34.83 -3.64 8.48
C THR A 171 34.72 -2.33 9.27
N TRP A 172 35.68 -1.42 9.13
CA TRP A 172 35.72 -0.14 9.86
C TRP A 172 35.35 1.06 8.97
N THR A 173 34.50 0.88 8.00
CA THR A 173 33.88 2.01 7.32
C THR A 173 32.83 2.61 8.23
N PRO A 174 32.97 3.90 8.65
CA PRO A 174 31.88 4.56 9.36
C PRO A 174 30.65 4.52 8.46
N HIS A 175 29.51 4.12 9.03
CA HIS A 175 28.24 4.21 8.33
C HIS A 175 28.02 5.67 7.96
N ALA A 176 28.14 6.00 6.68
CA ALA A 176 27.65 7.26 6.17
C ALA A 176 26.12 7.16 6.21
N GLU A 177 25.51 7.72 7.25
CA GLU A 177 24.07 7.96 7.28
C GLU A 177 23.78 9.06 6.27
N ALA A 178 23.55 8.65 5.03
CA ALA A 178 22.92 9.51 4.03
C ALA A 178 21.46 9.71 4.45
N ASN A 179 21.18 10.77 5.16
CA ASN A 179 19.82 11.18 5.42
C ASN A 179 19.26 11.83 4.14
N PRO A 180 18.36 11.16 3.39
CA PRO A 180 17.89 11.64 2.10
C PRO A 180 17.00 12.90 2.19
N PHE A 181 16.72 13.38 3.41
CA PHE A 181 15.84 14.53 3.65
C PHE A 181 16.58 15.82 4.06
N LEU A 182 17.91 15.79 4.14
CA LEU A 182 18.67 17.00 4.43
C LEU A 182 19.21 17.60 3.11
N ASN A 183 18.74 18.78 2.77
CA ASN A 183 19.30 19.57 1.66
C ASN A 183 20.76 19.98 1.99
N ALA A 184 21.58 20.13 0.96
CA ALA A 184 23.01 20.44 1.07
C ALA A 184 23.33 21.69 1.92
N ASP A 185 22.37 22.61 2.05
CA ASP A 185 22.51 23.85 2.84
C ASP A 185 22.43 23.65 4.36
N GLN A 186 22.03 22.46 4.83
CA GLN A 186 21.90 22.17 6.27
C GLN A 186 23.08 21.36 6.84
N GLN A 187 24.02 20.98 6.01
CA GLN A 187 25.22 20.23 6.43
C GLN A 187 26.40 21.12 6.83
N GLY A 188 26.23 22.46 6.79
CA GLY A 188 27.29 23.42 7.07
C GLY A 188 27.11 24.27 8.34
N ALA A 189 26.26 23.87 9.29
CA ALA A 189 26.10 24.57 10.56
C ALA A 189 26.51 23.72 11.75
#